data_8e3d3bba85bd377eb1b7b830d5534933
#
_entry.id   8e3d3bba85bd377eb1b7b830d5534933
#
_cell.length_a   1.000
_cell.length_b   1.000
_cell.length_c   1.000
_cell.angle_alpha   90.00
_cell.angle_beta   90.00
_cell.angle_gamma   90.00
#
_symmetry.space_group_name_H-M   'P 1'
#
loop_
_entity.id
_entity.type
_entity.pdbx_description
1 polymer ?
#
loop_
_entity_poly.entity_id
_entity_poly.type
_entity_poly.pdbx_seq_one_letter_code
_entity_poly.pdbx_strand_id
1 'polypeptide(L)'
;MARRPLSAALALIAGAAALVAPTTTAQASTPGDKDVTAVLFEWKFDSVAKACTDSLGPAGYGYVQVSPPQEHIQGSQWWTSYQPVSYKIAGRLGDRASFANMISTCHGAGVKVVADSVINHMTAGSGTGTGGSSYTKYNYPGVYSAPDMDDCTAQISNYQDRANVQNCELVGLADLDTGEEYVRGRIAGYLNDLLSLGVDGFRIDAAKHMPAADLADIKSRLSNPNAYWKQEAIYGAGEAVSPDEYTGTGDVQEFRYARGLKQVFNNEKLAYLKNFGEGWGFMPSSKAAVFVDNHDTERGGDTLNYKDGAKYTLASVFMLAWPYGSPDVHSGYEWSDKDAGPPDGGTVNACYSGGWKCQHAWREISSMVGFRNTARGESVTNWWDNGGNQIAFGRGSKAYVAINHEGSSLTRTFQTSLPAGDYCDIQSGKGVTVDGSGRFTATLGVDTAVALQVNARTCAGGGTTDPGSGTSGASFGVNATTQLGQNIYVTGNQSALGNWNTGSALKLDPATYPVWKLDVDMPAGTSFEYKYLRKDASGNVTWESGANRTATVPSSGRATLTGDVWRS
;
A
#
# COMPACT_ATOMS: atom_id res chain seq x y z
N MET A 1 -87.32 -32.17 34.72
CA MET A 1 -87.03 -31.22 33.68
C MET A 1 -86.18 -30.10 34.25
N ALA A 2 -84.89 -30.17 34.21
CA ALA A 2 -84.01 -29.12 34.71
C ALA A 2 -82.76 -29.06 33.80
N ARG A 3 -82.66 -27.96 33.04
CA ARG A 3 -81.51 -27.64 32.19
C ARG A 3 -80.37 -27.12 33.05
N ARG A 4 -79.17 -27.72 32.91
CA ARG A 4 -77.93 -27.21 33.41
C ARG A 4 -77.25 -26.31 32.39
N PRO A 5 -76.66 -25.17 32.75
CA PRO A 5 -75.85 -24.40 31.83
C PRO A 5 -74.39 -24.92 31.80
N LEU A 6 -73.83 -24.99 30.58
CA LEU A 6 -72.42 -25.20 30.34
C LEU A 6 -71.65 -23.91 30.66
N SER A 7 -70.66 -24.05 31.55
CA SER A 7 -69.64 -23.00 31.80
C SER A 7 -68.45 -23.23 30.84
N ALA A 8 -68.21 -22.29 29.92
CA ALA A 8 -67.03 -22.28 29.07
C ALA A 8 -65.83 -21.70 29.87
N ALA A 9 -64.82 -22.50 30.10
CA ALA A 9 -63.57 -22.05 30.66
C ALA A 9 -62.67 -21.49 29.53
N LEU A 10 -62.40 -20.18 29.52
CA LEU A 10 -61.42 -19.55 28.68
C LEU A 10 -59.99 -19.80 29.25
N ALA A 11 -59.19 -20.60 28.58
CA ALA A 11 -57.77 -20.75 28.89
C ALA A 11 -57.00 -19.59 28.24
N LEU A 12 -56.46 -18.67 29.06
CA LEU A 12 -55.48 -17.68 28.64
C LEU A 12 -54.12 -18.39 28.45
N ILE A 13 -53.71 -18.53 27.17
CA ILE A 13 -52.33 -18.88 26.82
C ILE A 13 -51.49 -17.59 26.86
N ALA A 14 -50.72 -17.40 27.95
CA ALA A 14 -49.71 -16.37 28.02
C ALA A 14 -48.52 -16.80 27.15
N GLY A 15 -48.46 -16.29 25.91
CA GLY A 15 -47.27 -16.45 25.04
C GLY A 15 -46.11 -15.61 25.60
N ALA A 16 -45.12 -16.25 26.14
CA ALA A 16 -43.83 -15.62 26.44
C ALA A 16 -43.09 -15.37 25.11
N ALA A 17 -43.21 -14.16 24.59
CA ALA A 17 -42.31 -13.70 23.52
C ALA A 17 -40.91 -13.57 24.10
N ALA A 18 -40.06 -14.54 23.83
CA ALA A 18 -38.62 -14.40 24.05
C ALA A 18 -38.11 -13.28 23.12
N LEU A 19 -37.80 -12.14 23.71
CA LEU A 19 -37.00 -11.11 23.06
C LEU A 19 -35.61 -11.71 22.75
N VAL A 20 -35.44 -12.23 21.56
CA VAL A 20 -34.10 -12.50 21.00
C VAL A 20 -33.47 -11.13 20.77
N ALA A 21 -32.64 -10.69 21.74
CA ALA A 21 -31.76 -9.56 21.51
C ALA A 21 -30.92 -9.88 20.27
N PRO A 22 -30.80 -8.96 19.29
CA PRO A 22 -29.88 -9.18 18.21
C PRO A 22 -28.50 -9.33 18.84
N THR A 23 -27.89 -10.51 18.71
CA THR A 23 -26.46 -10.67 18.93
C THR A 23 -25.80 -9.78 17.87
N THR A 24 -25.39 -8.59 18.28
CA THR A 24 -24.44 -7.81 17.49
C THR A 24 -23.19 -8.66 17.43
N THR A 25 -23.02 -9.43 16.35
CA THR A 25 -21.74 -9.97 16.00
C THR A 25 -20.80 -8.77 15.96
N ALA A 26 -19.76 -8.80 16.82
CA ALA A 26 -18.72 -7.80 16.79
C ALA A 26 -18.21 -7.76 15.34
N GLN A 27 -18.59 -6.71 14.63
CA GLN A 27 -18.15 -6.51 13.27
C GLN A 27 -16.67 -6.19 13.42
N ALA A 28 -15.81 -7.11 12.97
CA ALA A 28 -14.39 -6.81 12.90
C ALA A 28 -14.27 -5.46 12.23
N SER A 29 -13.48 -4.57 12.83
CA SER A 29 -13.29 -3.22 12.37
C SER A 29 -12.68 -3.26 10.96
N THR A 30 -13.54 -3.37 9.95
CA THR A 30 -13.10 -3.22 8.56
C THR A 30 -12.58 -1.79 8.40
N PRO A 31 -11.53 -1.59 7.60
CA PRO A 31 -11.11 -0.25 7.23
C PRO A 31 -12.34 0.54 6.74
N GLY A 32 -12.46 1.81 7.14
CA GLY A 32 -13.58 2.68 6.79
C GLY A 32 -13.79 2.84 5.28
N ASP A 33 -14.30 3.97 4.84
CA ASP A 33 -14.63 4.23 3.42
C ASP A 33 -13.41 4.17 2.47
N LYS A 34 -12.20 4.33 3.00
CA LYS A 34 -10.92 4.16 2.30
C LYS A 34 -10.19 2.97 2.91
N ASP A 35 -10.07 1.87 2.18
CA ASP A 35 -9.54 0.61 2.69
C ASP A 35 -8.12 0.25 2.22
N VAL A 36 -7.49 1.09 1.43
CA VAL A 36 -6.12 0.83 0.95
C VAL A 36 -5.11 1.31 1.97
N THR A 37 -4.21 0.43 2.37
CA THR A 37 -3.06 0.73 3.25
C THR A 37 -1.79 0.86 2.40
N ALA A 38 -1.03 1.95 2.57
CA ALA A 38 0.36 2.01 2.12
C ALA A 38 1.26 1.46 3.23
N VAL A 39 2.04 0.42 2.95
CA VAL A 39 3.01 -0.16 3.89
C VAL A 39 4.37 0.46 3.61
N LEU A 40 4.77 1.47 4.39
CA LEU A 40 6.04 2.18 4.23
C LEU A 40 7.14 1.48 5.04
N PHE A 41 7.71 0.43 4.44
CA PHE A 41 8.64 -0.46 5.11
C PHE A 41 9.98 0.20 5.43
N GLU A 42 10.32 0.25 6.72
CA GLU A 42 11.57 0.80 7.28
C GLU A 42 11.80 2.30 6.99
N TRP A 43 10.73 3.06 6.80
CA TRP A 43 10.79 4.51 6.67
C TRP A 43 10.87 5.19 8.03
N LYS A 44 11.75 6.18 8.18
CA LYS A 44 11.72 7.07 9.37
C LYS A 44 10.39 7.80 9.49
N PHE A 45 9.95 8.04 10.72
CA PHE A 45 8.66 8.67 10.99
C PHE A 45 8.50 10.03 10.34
N ASP A 46 9.56 10.85 10.30
CA ASP A 46 9.53 12.15 9.59
C ASP A 46 9.33 11.98 8.07
N SER A 47 9.89 10.94 7.48
CA SER A 47 9.69 10.62 6.06
C SER A 47 8.27 10.12 5.79
N VAL A 48 7.69 9.34 6.71
CA VAL A 48 6.28 8.93 6.66
C VAL A 48 5.36 10.13 6.76
N ALA A 49 5.61 11.03 7.72
CA ALA A 49 4.84 12.28 7.86
C ALA A 49 4.80 13.08 6.56
N LYS A 50 5.96 13.22 5.92
CA LYS A 50 6.06 13.88 4.61
C LYS A 50 5.27 13.14 3.53
N ALA A 51 5.35 11.82 3.46
CA ALA A 51 4.61 11.01 2.50
C ALA A 51 3.09 11.13 2.69
N CYS A 52 2.60 11.23 3.94
CA CYS A 52 1.17 11.43 4.21
C CYS A 52 0.63 12.71 3.54
N THR A 53 1.40 13.81 3.56
CA THR A 53 1.00 15.08 2.95
C THR A 53 1.24 15.12 1.45
N ASP A 54 2.35 14.57 0.96
CA ASP A 54 2.79 14.77 -0.42
C ASP A 54 2.20 13.74 -1.39
N SER A 55 1.91 12.52 -0.94
CA SER A 55 1.48 11.42 -1.79
C SER A 55 0.26 10.66 -1.29
N LEU A 56 0.24 10.22 -0.04
CA LEU A 56 -0.79 9.30 0.45
C LEU A 56 -2.17 9.94 0.57
N GLY A 57 -2.26 11.11 1.21
CA GLY A 57 -3.50 11.87 1.32
C GLY A 57 -4.06 12.26 -0.04
N PRO A 58 -3.25 12.91 -0.92
CA PRO A 58 -3.68 13.26 -2.28
C PRO A 58 -4.12 12.07 -3.13
N ALA A 59 -3.47 10.90 -3.04
CA ALA A 59 -3.86 9.69 -3.75
C ALA A 59 -5.12 9.02 -3.16
N GLY A 60 -5.47 9.35 -1.91
CA GLY A 60 -6.66 8.83 -1.23
C GLY A 60 -6.44 7.54 -0.46
N TYR A 61 -5.21 7.22 -0.06
CA TYR A 61 -4.95 6.11 0.87
C TYR A 61 -5.73 6.33 2.17
N GLY A 62 -6.33 5.27 2.70
CA GLY A 62 -7.04 5.31 3.98
C GLY A 62 -6.10 5.16 5.16
N TYR A 63 -5.04 4.39 4.97
CA TYR A 63 -4.08 4.04 6.01
C TYR A 63 -2.64 4.10 5.53
N VAL A 64 -1.73 4.37 6.47
CA VAL A 64 -0.31 4.08 6.35
C VAL A 64 0.07 3.09 7.44
N GLN A 65 0.75 2.01 7.08
CA GLN A 65 1.38 1.10 8.02
C GLN A 65 2.86 1.45 8.13
N VAL A 66 3.34 1.58 9.38
CA VAL A 66 4.74 1.84 9.69
C VAL A 66 5.39 0.62 10.31
N SER A 67 6.68 0.43 10.09
CA SER A 67 7.48 -0.62 10.73
C SER A 67 7.54 -0.43 12.26
N PRO A 68 7.90 -1.47 13.03
CA PRO A 68 7.77 -1.49 14.47
C PRO A 68 8.41 -0.27 15.17
N PRO A 69 7.67 0.47 16.01
CA PRO A 69 8.17 1.70 16.64
C PRO A 69 8.97 1.47 17.93
N GLN A 70 8.88 0.26 18.52
CA GLN A 70 9.50 -0.03 19.80
C GLN A 70 11.03 -0.10 19.75
N GLU A 71 11.67 0.02 20.92
CA GLU A 71 13.08 -0.23 21.11
C GLU A 71 13.45 -1.65 20.71
N HIS A 72 14.48 -1.81 19.89
CA HIS A 72 14.91 -3.08 19.32
C HIS A 72 16.43 -3.26 19.40
N ILE A 73 16.95 -4.42 19.02
CA ILE A 73 18.39 -4.66 18.97
C ILE A 73 19.09 -3.71 18.01
N GLN A 74 20.36 -3.42 18.26
CA GLN A 74 21.18 -2.64 17.33
C GLN A 74 21.61 -3.50 16.13
N GLY A 75 21.70 -2.90 14.96
CA GLY A 75 22.14 -3.53 13.72
C GLY A 75 21.72 -2.75 12.49
N SER A 76 22.35 -3.07 11.35
CA SER A 76 22.03 -2.45 10.06
C SER A 76 20.95 -3.20 9.27
N GLN A 77 20.69 -4.47 9.61
CA GLN A 77 19.74 -5.32 8.92
C GLN A 77 18.30 -4.90 9.23
N TRP A 78 17.39 -5.04 8.27
CA TRP A 78 15.99 -4.64 8.44
C TRP A 78 15.29 -5.42 9.59
N TRP A 79 15.56 -6.72 9.71
CA TRP A 79 14.93 -7.60 10.69
C TRP A 79 15.32 -7.26 12.15
N THR A 80 16.29 -6.37 12.37
CA THR A 80 16.60 -5.90 13.73
C THR A 80 15.43 -5.14 14.34
N SER A 81 14.60 -4.46 13.55
CA SER A 81 13.37 -3.80 14.01
C SER A 81 12.32 -4.78 14.57
N TYR A 82 12.43 -6.06 14.20
CA TYR A 82 11.54 -7.14 14.64
C TYR A 82 12.10 -7.95 15.83
N GLN A 83 13.11 -7.44 16.52
CA GLN A 83 13.64 -8.03 17.77
C GLN A 83 13.51 -7.02 18.93
N PRO A 84 12.34 -6.95 19.59
CA PRO A 84 12.09 -5.99 20.65
C PRO A 84 13.01 -6.18 21.86
N VAL A 85 13.47 -5.07 22.44
CA VAL A 85 14.21 -5.03 23.71
C VAL A 85 13.32 -4.46 24.83
N SER A 86 12.47 -3.51 24.48
CA SER A 86 11.46 -2.95 25.36
C SER A 86 10.33 -2.34 24.53
N TYR A 87 9.27 -1.92 25.18
CA TYR A 87 8.15 -1.22 24.54
C TYR A 87 8.28 0.31 24.53
N LYS A 88 9.46 0.84 24.83
CA LYS A 88 9.75 2.26 24.64
C LYS A 88 9.75 2.59 23.14
N ILE A 89 9.13 3.69 22.75
CA ILE A 89 9.22 4.18 21.37
C ILE A 89 10.58 4.87 21.19
N ALA A 90 11.56 4.10 20.83
CA ALA A 90 12.98 4.48 20.73
C ALA A 90 13.74 3.57 19.74
N GLY A 91 13.10 3.21 18.64
CA GLY A 91 13.67 2.45 17.53
C GLY A 91 14.56 3.31 16.63
N ARG A 92 15.21 2.68 15.65
CA ARG A 92 16.07 3.39 14.68
C ARG A 92 15.29 4.33 13.74
N LEU A 93 13.96 4.14 13.64
CA LEU A 93 13.12 4.93 12.73
C LEU A 93 12.68 6.26 13.32
N GLY A 94 12.88 6.46 14.62
CA GLY A 94 12.59 7.70 15.32
C GLY A 94 12.24 7.46 16.79
N ASP A 95 12.07 8.56 17.50
CA ASP A 95 11.68 8.58 18.90
C ASP A 95 10.17 8.83 19.07
N ARG A 96 9.72 8.86 20.33
CA ARG A 96 8.31 9.10 20.67
C ARG A 96 7.77 10.43 20.13
N ALA A 97 8.60 11.48 20.08
CA ALA A 97 8.16 12.79 19.64
C ALA A 97 7.95 12.81 18.12
N SER A 98 8.89 12.25 17.34
CA SER A 98 8.76 12.11 15.89
C SER A 98 7.62 11.16 15.51
N PHE A 99 7.38 10.09 16.28
CA PHE A 99 6.25 9.19 16.08
C PHE A 99 4.89 9.90 16.29
N ALA A 100 4.75 10.67 17.38
CA ALA A 100 3.53 11.44 17.63
C ALA A 100 3.29 12.53 16.57
N ASN A 101 4.36 13.21 16.13
CA ASN A 101 4.30 14.19 15.05
C ASN A 101 3.85 13.55 13.72
N MET A 102 4.39 12.39 13.39
CA MET A 102 3.98 11.63 12.20
C MET A 102 2.48 11.32 12.23
N ILE A 103 1.96 10.79 13.34
CA ILE A 103 0.52 10.46 13.48
C ILE A 103 -0.33 11.70 13.25
N SER A 104 -0.01 12.79 13.95
CA SER A 104 -0.74 14.07 13.82
C SER A 104 -0.73 14.60 12.39
N THR A 105 0.41 14.50 11.70
CA THR A 105 0.57 14.95 10.31
C THR A 105 -0.23 14.05 9.35
N CYS A 106 -0.19 12.73 9.52
CA CYS A 106 -0.96 11.80 8.69
C CYS A 106 -2.47 12.01 8.88
N HIS A 107 -2.93 12.20 10.12
CA HIS A 107 -4.34 12.54 10.40
C HIS A 107 -4.75 13.86 9.74
N GLY A 108 -3.89 14.86 9.77
CA GLY A 108 -4.12 16.14 9.08
C GLY A 108 -4.26 15.98 7.55
N ALA A 109 -3.64 14.97 6.98
CA ALA A 109 -3.77 14.59 5.57
C ALA A 109 -4.93 13.60 5.29
N GLY A 110 -5.72 13.23 6.30
CA GLY A 110 -6.83 12.28 6.19
C GLY A 110 -6.38 10.80 6.07
N VAL A 111 -5.17 10.48 6.51
CA VAL A 111 -4.57 9.14 6.50
C VAL A 111 -4.45 8.62 7.93
N LYS A 112 -5.02 7.47 8.20
CA LYS A 112 -4.92 6.78 9.50
C LYS A 112 -3.62 6.00 9.63
N VAL A 113 -3.17 5.73 10.85
CA VAL A 113 -1.90 5.08 11.12
C VAL A 113 -2.11 3.69 11.70
N VAL A 114 -1.49 2.68 11.07
CA VAL A 114 -1.36 1.30 11.55
C VAL A 114 0.08 1.09 12.00
N ALA A 115 0.30 0.68 13.25
CA ALA A 115 1.62 0.33 13.75
C ALA A 115 1.86 -1.17 13.62
N ASP A 116 2.99 -1.55 13.02
CA ASP A 116 3.45 -2.94 13.09
C ASP A 116 3.88 -3.26 14.52
N SER A 117 3.34 -4.32 15.10
CA SER A 117 3.43 -4.61 16.54
C SER A 117 3.97 -6.01 16.76
N VAL A 118 5.23 -6.07 17.17
CA VAL A 118 5.92 -7.32 17.53
C VAL A 118 5.62 -7.63 19.00
N ILE A 119 4.76 -8.60 19.24
CA ILE A 119 4.26 -8.97 20.57
C ILE A 119 4.33 -10.47 20.87
N ASN A 120 4.76 -11.28 19.89
CA ASN A 120 4.96 -12.71 20.06
C ASN A 120 6.26 -13.02 20.83
N HIS A 121 7.30 -12.26 20.59
CA HIS A 121 8.66 -12.60 21.00
C HIS A 121 9.48 -11.37 21.33
N MET A 122 10.64 -11.60 21.91
CA MET A 122 11.69 -10.63 22.17
C MET A 122 12.92 -10.91 21.27
N THR A 123 14.11 -10.99 21.82
CA THR A 123 15.36 -11.09 21.03
C THR A 123 15.96 -12.50 21.01
N ALA A 124 16.81 -12.77 20.04
CA ALA A 124 17.60 -14.02 19.98
C ALA A 124 18.87 -13.99 20.84
N GLY A 125 19.37 -12.82 21.23
CA GLY A 125 20.69 -12.67 21.84
C GLY A 125 20.69 -11.74 23.05
N SER A 126 21.84 -11.12 23.31
CA SER A 126 22.09 -10.21 24.44
C SER A 126 22.81 -8.95 23.94
N GLY A 127 22.59 -7.83 24.61
CA GLY A 127 23.25 -6.57 24.23
C GLY A 127 22.62 -5.33 24.85
N THR A 128 22.69 -4.22 24.10
CA THR A 128 22.04 -2.96 24.43
C THR A 128 21.14 -2.57 23.26
N GLY A 129 19.88 -2.24 23.54
CA GLY A 129 18.91 -1.80 22.56
C GLY A 129 19.18 -0.40 22.02
N THR A 130 18.42 -0.02 20.99
CA THR A 130 18.49 1.31 20.35
C THR A 130 18.15 2.45 21.31
N GLY A 131 17.31 2.21 22.32
CA GLY A 131 16.95 3.17 23.37
C GLY A 131 17.83 3.09 24.62
N GLY A 132 18.94 2.31 24.59
CA GLY A 132 19.92 2.20 25.69
C GLY A 132 19.59 1.16 26.75
N SER A 133 18.52 0.37 26.62
CA SER A 133 18.19 -0.70 27.55
C SER A 133 19.12 -1.90 27.37
N SER A 134 19.74 -2.36 28.46
CA SER A 134 20.52 -3.60 28.46
C SER A 134 19.57 -4.81 28.52
N TYR A 135 19.89 -5.87 27.81
CA TYR A 135 19.10 -7.10 27.80
C TYR A 135 19.98 -8.34 27.63
N THR A 136 19.47 -9.46 28.09
CA THR A 136 19.93 -10.79 27.69
C THR A 136 18.75 -11.58 27.19
N LYS A 137 18.98 -12.62 26.38
CA LYS A 137 17.91 -13.54 26.01
C LYS A 137 17.21 -14.03 27.29
N TYR A 138 15.90 -13.94 27.35
CA TYR A 138 15.05 -14.23 28.51
C TYR A 138 15.14 -13.25 29.71
N ASN A 139 15.81 -12.10 29.59
CA ASN A 139 15.79 -11.09 30.65
C ASN A 139 15.86 -9.68 30.07
N TYR A 140 14.76 -8.95 30.22
CA TYR A 140 14.53 -7.59 29.74
C TYR A 140 14.14 -6.72 30.93
N PRO A 141 15.10 -6.09 31.65
CA PRO A 141 14.89 -5.44 32.93
C PRO A 141 13.71 -4.45 32.93
N GLY A 142 12.74 -4.68 33.81
CA GLY A 142 11.51 -3.88 33.91
C GLY A 142 10.45 -4.16 32.83
N VAL A 143 10.68 -5.14 31.95
CA VAL A 143 9.74 -5.58 30.94
C VAL A 143 9.37 -7.05 31.16
N TYR A 144 10.32 -7.98 30.95
CA TYR A 144 10.11 -9.42 31.06
C TYR A 144 11.34 -10.12 31.66
N SER A 145 11.12 -11.30 32.19
CA SER A 145 12.13 -12.21 32.74
C SER A 145 11.83 -13.66 32.33
N ALA A 146 12.70 -14.60 32.65
CA ALA A 146 12.55 -15.99 32.21
C ALA A 146 11.18 -16.63 32.50
N PRO A 147 10.51 -16.37 33.65
CA PRO A 147 9.17 -16.91 33.90
C PRO A 147 8.06 -16.37 32.97
N ASP A 148 8.32 -15.30 32.23
CA ASP A 148 7.38 -14.68 31.30
C ASP A 148 7.52 -15.24 29.87
N MET A 149 8.41 -16.23 29.70
CA MET A 149 8.69 -16.90 28.42
C MET A 149 8.12 -18.30 28.41
N ASP A 150 7.76 -18.80 27.23
CA ASP A 150 7.36 -20.17 27.04
C ASP A 150 8.47 -21.18 27.43
N ASP A 151 8.07 -22.35 27.95
CA ASP A 151 8.99 -23.38 28.41
C ASP A 151 9.81 -24.04 27.27
N CYS A 152 9.34 -23.96 26.02
CA CYS A 152 10.00 -24.54 24.86
C CYS A 152 11.07 -23.61 24.29
N THR A 153 12.30 -23.74 24.72
CA THR A 153 13.44 -22.96 24.22
C THR A 153 14.07 -23.51 22.95
N ALA A 154 13.46 -24.52 22.32
CA ALA A 154 13.85 -25.04 21.01
C ALA A 154 13.16 -24.27 19.89
N GLN A 155 13.79 -24.19 18.73
CA GLN A 155 13.16 -23.59 17.56
C GLN A 155 11.98 -24.46 17.06
N ILE A 156 10.96 -23.80 16.50
CA ILE A 156 9.85 -24.45 15.81
C ILE A 156 10.42 -25.38 14.74
N SER A 157 10.02 -26.65 14.79
CA SER A 157 10.51 -27.68 13.87
C SER A 157 9.39 -28.47 13.19
N ASN A 158 8.14 -28.34 13.66
CA ASN A 158 6.99 -29.09 13.15
C ASN A 158 5.72 -28.22 13.12
N TYR A 159 5.39 -27.67 11.97
CA TYR A 159 4.17 -26.89 11.77
C TYR A 159 2.87 -27.71 11.79
N GLN A 160 2.94 -29.04 11.84
CA GLN A 160 1.79 -29.92 12.02
C GLN A 160 1.47 -30.18 13.50
N ASP A 161 2.28 -29.66 14.41
CA ASP A 161 2.08 -29.72 15.85
C ASP A 161 1.79 -28.32 16.39
N ARG A 162 0.56 -28.08 16.83
CA ARG A 162 0.11 -26.78 17.35
C ARG A 162 0.96 -26.30 18.53
N ALA A 163 1.28 -27.18 19.48
CA ALA A 163 2.08 -26.83 20.64
C ALA A 163 3.50 -26.41 20.23
N ASN A 164 4.07 -27.08 19.23
CA ASN A 164 5.38 -26.70 18.68
C ASN A 164 5.32 -25.33 17.98
N VAL A 165 4.22 -25.00 17.28
CA VAL A 165 4.06 -23.72 16.57
C VAL A 165 3.82 -22.56 17.52
N GLN A 166 3.09 -22.77 18.62
CA GLN A 166 2.60 -21.69 19.49
C GLN A 166 3.33 -21.56 20.84
N ASN A 167 4.30 -22.47 21.13
CA ASN A 167 5.02 -22.42 22.40
C ASN A 167 6.53 -22.60 22.20
N CYS A 168 7.04 -22.77 20.96
CA CYS A 168 8.46 -22.87 20.73
C CYS A 168 8.98 -21.65 19.93
N GLU A 169 10.28 -21.41 20.03
CA GLU A 169 10.91 -20.21 19.50
C GLU A 169 10.83 -20.09 17.97
N LEU A 170 10.22 -19.03 17.47
CA LEU A 170 10.31 -18.66 16.07
C LEU A 170 11.73 -18.19 15.76
N VAL A 171 12.45 -18.92 14.91
CA VAL A 171 13.85 -18.65 14.48
C VAL A 171 14.83 -18.36 15.64
N GLY A 172 14.56 -18.93 16.83
CA GLY A 172 15.41 -18.78 18.00
C GLY A 172 15.20 -17.47 18.79
N LEU A 173 14.10 -16.76 18.55
CA LEU A 173 13.68 -15.58 19.31
C LEU A 173 13.01 -16.01 20.62
N ALA A 174 13.29 -15.31 21.73
CA ALA A 174 12.70 -15.61 23.03
C ALA A 174 11.17 -15.45 22.97
N ASP A 175 10.46 -16.54 23.02
CA ASP A 175 9.00 -16.60 22.88
C ASP A 175 8.29 -16.16 24.16
N LEU A 176 7.26 -15.33 24.05
CA LEU A 176 6.52 -14.81 25.18
C LEU A 176 5.34 -15.72 25.51
N ASP A 177 5.22 -16.20 26.76
CA ASP A 177 4.05 -16.93 27.22
C ASP A 177 2.83 -16.01 27.28
N THR A 178 2.13 -15.87 26.14
CA THR A 178 0.91 -15.06 26.07
C THR A 178 -0.26 -15.64 26.87
N GLY A 179 -0.15 -16.88 27.34
CA GLY A 179 -1.06 -17.50 28.32
C GLY A 179 -0.99 -16.85 29.70
N GLU A 180 0.13 -16.19 30.03
CA GLU A 180 0.32 -15.53 31.31
C GLU A 180 -0.37 -14.16 31.38
N GLU A 181 -1.05 -13.92 32.51
CA GLU A 181 -1.80 -12.67 32.76
C GLU A 181 -0.91 -11.44 32.74
N TYR A 182 0.32 -11.56 33.29
CA TYR A 182 1.30 -10.48 33.29
C TYR A 182 1.72 -10.12 31.87
N VAL A 183 2.02 -11.10 31.02
CA VAL A 183 2.45 -10.90 29.65
C VAL A 183 1.36 -10.21 28.83
N ARG A 184 0.10 -10.71 28.88
CA ARG A 184 -1.05 -10.06 28.21
C ARG A 184 -1.26 -8.63 28.69
N GLY A 185 -1.11 -8.41 30.01
CA GLY A 185 -1.23 -7.07 30.61
C GLY A 185 -0.15 -6.10 30.11
N ARG A 186 1.10 -6.57 29.96
CA ARG A 186 2.23 -5.78 29.44
C ARG A 186 2.03 -5.45 27.97
N ILE A 187 1.62 -6.42 27.16
CA ILE A 187 1.31 -6.22 25.74
C ILE A 187 0.16 -5.22 25.57
N ALA A 188 -0.94 -5.40 26.28
CA ALA A 188 -2.08 -4.46 26.25
C ALA A 188 -1.66 -3.04 26.68
N GLY A 189 -0.77 -2.93 27.67
CA GLY A 189 -0.19 -1.66 28.10
C GLY A 189 0.58 -0.96 26.97
N TYR A 190 1.39 -1.70 26.23
CA TYR A 190 2.12 -1.18 25.07
C TYR A 190 1.17 -0.71 23.95
N LEU A 191 0.21 -1.54 23.57
CA LEU A 191 -0.75 -1.18 22.52
C LEU A 191 -1.63 0.02 22.95
N ASN A 192 -2.01 0.12 24.24
CA ASN A 192 -2.72 1.28 24.77
C ASN A 192 -1.86 2.55 24.77
N ASP A 193 -0.56 2.43 24.99
CA ASP A 193 0.37 3.56 24.86
C ASP A 193 0.40 4.08 23.41
N LEU A 194 0.44 3.20 22.41
CA LEU A 194 0.35 3.58 20.99
C LEU A 194 -1.01 4.22 20.66
N LEU A 195 -2.12 3.66 21.18
CA LEU A 195 -3.45 4.26 21.01
C LEU A 195 -3.53 5.65 21.63
N SER A 196 -2.87 5.88 22.76
CA SER A 196 -2.82 7.19 23.42
C SER A 196 -2.12 8.28 22.58
N LEU A 197 -1.25 7.87 21.67
CA LEU A 197 -0.58 8.76 20.70
C LEU A 197 -1.42 8.97 19.43
N GLY A 198 -2.51 8.24 19.26
CA GLY A 198 -3.42 8.37 18.13
C GLY A 198 -3.28 7.28 17.07
N VAL A 199 -2.57 6.17 17.34
CA VAL A 199 -2.56 5.01 16.42
C VAL A 199 -3.98 4.50 16.21
N ASP A 200 -4.39 4.24 14.98
CA ASP A 200 -5.75 3.82 14.61
C ASP A 200 -5.89 2.30 14.53
N GLY A 201 -4.78 1.59 14.42
CA GLY A 201 -4.79 0.14 14.28
C GLY A 201 -3.41 -0.50 14.35
N PHE A 202 -3.39 -1.82 14.31
CA PHE A 202 -2.19 -2.63 14.46
C PHE A 202 -2.10 -3.69 13.37
N ARG A 203 -0.91 -3.91 12.85
CA ARG A 203 -0.54 -5.16 12.22
C ARG A 203 0.14 -6.00 13.29
N ILE A 204 -0.41 -7.18 13.59
CA ILE A 204 0.15 -8.08 14.60
C ILE A 204 1.13 -9.02 13.92
N ASP A 205 2.41 -8.81 14.21
CA ASP A 205 3.51 -9.64 13.73
C ASP A 205 3.41 -11.06 14.30
N ALA A 206 3.77 -12.06 13.50
CA ALA A 206 3.86 -13.45 13.93
C ALA A 206 2.60 -13.98 14.67
N ALA A 207 1.41 -13.46 14.38
CA ALA A 207 0.17 -13.80 15.08
C ALA A 207 -0.12 -15.30 15.11
N LYS A 208 0.30 -16.05 14.09
CA LYS A 208 0.17 -17.50 14.01
C LYS A 208 0.80 -18.24 15.19
N HIS A 209 1.82 -17.65 15.80
CA HIS A 209 2.61 -18.24 16.89
C HIS A 209 2.05 -17.94 18.28
N MET A 210 0.94 -17.19 18.35
CA MET A 210 0.17 -16.94 19.57
C MET A 210 -1.21 -17.60 19.48
N PRO A 211 -1.74 -18.19 20.57
CA PRO A 211 -3.12 -18.65 20.57
C PRO A 211 -4.10 -17.53 20.26
N ALA A 212 -5.07 -17.78 19.36
CA ALA A 212 -6.05 -16.77 18.96
C ALA A 212 -6.89 -16.25 20.16
N ALA A 213 -7.09 -17.07 21.19
CA ALA A 213 -7.76 -16.69 22.42
C ALA A 213 -6.98 -15.63 23.21
N ASP A 214 -5.65 -15.72 23.26
CA ASP A 214 -4.79 -14.78 23.96
C ASP A 214 -4.79 -13.41 23.25
N LEU A 215 -4.75 -13.43 21.91
CA LEU A 215 -4.90 -12.20 21.11
C LEU A 215 -6.29 -11.56 21.33
N ALA A 216 -7.35 -12.35 21.44
CA ALA A 216 -8.69 -11.85 21.75
C ALA A 216 -8.75 -11.21 23.14
N ASP A 217 -8.10 -11.82 24.13
CA ASP A 217 -8.01 -11.29 25.49
C ASP A 217 -7.19 -9.98 25.52
N ILE A 218 -6.01 -9.96 24.90
CA ILE A 218 -5.20 -8.73 24.76
C ILE A 218 -6.03 -7.61 24.13
N LYS A 219 -6.74 -7.89 23.03
CA LYS A 219 -7.58 -6.90 22.34
C LYS A 219 -8.71 -6.38 23.24
N SER A 220 -9.31 -7.23 24.06
CA SER A 220 -10.38 -6.85 25.00
C SER A 220 -9.92 -5.84 26.07
N ARG A 221 -8.61 -5.78 26.35
CA ARG A 221 -7.98 -4.88 27.33
C ARG A 221 -7.60 -3.51 26.76
N LEU A 222 -7.82 -3.30 25.45
CA LEU A 222 -7.48 -2.04 24.81
C LEU A 222 -8.48 -0.94 25.18
N SER A 223 -7.98 0.27 25.33
CA SER A 223 -8.79 1.48 25.53
C SER A 223 -9.72 1.76 24.34
N ASN A 224 -9.36 1.27 23.14
CA ASN A 224 -10.23 1.20 21.97
C ASN A 224 -10.22 -0.23 21.41
N PRO A 225 -11.10 -1.13 21.87
CA PRO A 225 -11.18 -2.50 21.37
C PRO A 225 -11.66 -2.60 19.92
N ASN A 226 -12.16 -1.49 19.34
CA ASN A 226 -12.54 -1.39 17.93
C ASN A 226 -11.40 -0.86 17.04
N ALA A 227 -10.20 -0.64 17.56
CA ALA A 227 -9.03 -0.33 16.74
C ALA A 227 -8.86 -1.40 15.66
N TYR A 228 -8.47 -0.97 14.46
CA TYR A 228 -8.28 -1.89 13.34
C TYR A 228 -7.16 -2.89 13.65
N TRP A 229 -7.42 -4.18 13.47
CA TRP A 229 -6.42 -5.24 13.60
C TRP A 229 -6.25 -5.99 12.31
N LYS A 230 -5.00 -6.18 11.91
CA LYS A 230 -4.55 -6.97 10.78
C LYS A 230 -3.47 -7.93 11.29
N GLN A 231 -3.65 -9.22 11.08
CA GLN A 231 -2.86 -10.27 11.74
C GLN A 231 -2.06 -11.05 10.71
N GLU A 232 -0.77 -11.22 10.97
CA GLU A 232 0.07 -12.09 10.18
C GLU A 232 -0.07 -13.53 10.67
N ALA A 233 -0.95 -14.29 10.02
CA ALA A 233 -1.05 -15.72 10.20
C ALA A 233 -0.84 -16.41 8.84
N ILE A 234 0.39 -16.83 8.57
CA ILE A 234 0.79 -17.36 7.25
C ILE A 234 0.13 -18.71 7.00
N TYR A 235 -0.60 -18.82 5.88
CA TYR A 235 -1.19 -20.09 5.46
C TYR A 235 -0.13 -21.09 5.01
N GLY A 236 -0.15 -22.30 5.58
CA GLY A 236 0.54 -23.48 5.11
C GLY A 236 -0.42 -24.66 5.02
N ALA A 237 -0.39 -25.38 3.89
CA ALA A 237 -1.29 -26.52 3.67
C ALA A 237 -0.99 -27.67 4.64
N GLY A 238 -2.00 -28.12 5.38
CA GLY A 238 -1.87 -29.24 6.35
C GLY A 238 -1.22 -28.85 7.68
N GLU A 239 -0.97 -27.58 7.93
CA GLU A 239 -0.46 -27.09 9.20
C GLU A 239 -1.55 -27.07 10.29
N ALA A 240 -1.13 -27.24 11.56
CA ALA A 240 -2.03 -27.39 12.69
C ALA A 240 -2.73 -26.08 13.10
N VAL A 241 -2.15 -24.91 12.74
CA VAL A 241 -2.70 -23.58 13.02
C VAL A 241 -3.14 -22.94 11.72
N SER A 242 -4.46 -22.68 11.62
CA SER A 242 -5.07 -22.08 10.43
C SER A 242 -5.24 -20.55 10.60
N PRO A 243 -4.98 -19.74 9.55
CA PRO A 243 -5.30 -18.30 9.54
C PRO A 243 -6.76 -17.98 9.90
N ASP A 244 -7.69 -18.87 9.58
CA ASP A 244 -9.13 -18.68 9.84
C ASP A 244 -9.45 -18.55 11.34
N GLU A 245 -8.60 -19.11 12.21
CA GLU A 245 -8.76 -19.04 13.67
C GLU A 245 -8.68 -17.59 14.22
N TYR A 246 -7.98 -16.71 13.49
CA TYR A 246 -7.73 -15.31 13.87
C TYR A 246 -8.79 -14.32 13.37
N THR A 247 -9.72 -14.78 12.52
CA THR A 247 -10.76 -13.92 11.92
C THR A 247 -11.75 -13.35 12.92
N GLY A 248 -11.82 -13.93 14.14
CA GLY A 248 -12.63 -13.42 15.25
C GLY A 248 -12.09 -12.15 15.89
N THR A 249 -10.79 -11.90 15.81
CA THR A 249 -10.13 -10.74 16.41
C THR A 249 -9.91 -9.58 15.43
N GLY A 250 -9.80 -9.86 14.13
CA GLY A 250 -9.58 -8.83 13.12
C GLY A 250 -9.48 -9.41 11.73
N ASP A 251 -8.93 -8.61 10.80
CA ASP A 251 -8.54 -9.07 9.49
C ASP A 251 -7.28 -9.91 9.57
N VAL A 252 -7.06 -10.78 8.60
CA VAL A 252 -5.88 -11.64 8.51
C VAL A 252 -5.24 -11.47 7.14
N GLN A 253 -3.93 -11.43 7.09
CA GLN A 253 -3.19 -11.34 5.83
C GLN A 253 -3.36 -12.62 5.02
N GLU A 254 -3.99 -12.51 3.84
CA GLU A 254 -4.32 -13.65 2.98
C GLU A 254 -3.16 -13.96 2.01
N PHE A 255 -2.19 -14.71 2.46
CA PHE A 255 -0.99 -15.07 1.68
C PHE A 255 -1.30 -15.86 0.41
N ARG A 256 -2.41 -16.64 0.40
CA ARG A 256 -2.83 -17.40 -0.80
C ARG A 256 -3.20 -16.47 -1.95
N TYR A 257 -3.70 -15.26 -1.65
CA TYR A 257 -4.02 -14.24 -2.65
C TYR A 257 -2.75 -13.80 -3.41
N ALA A 258 -1.70 -13.40 -2.69
CA ALA A 258 -0.45 -12.96 -3.29
C ALA A 258 0.26 -14.09 -4.08
N ARG A 259 0.31 -15.29 -3.50
CA ARG A 259 0.86 -16.49 -4.16
C ARG A 259 0.05 -16.86 -5.41
N GLY A 260 -1.28 -16.76 -5.34
CA GLY A 260 -2.17 -17.02 -6.46
C GLY A 260 -1.99 -16.01 -7.60
N LEU A 261 -1.81 -14.72 -7.29
CA LEU A 261 -1.47 -13.71 -8.30
C LEU A 261 -0.15 -14.06 -8.99
N LYS A 262 0.90 -14.39 -8.24
CA LYS A 262 2.18 -14.81 -8.84
C LYS A 262 2.01 -16.01 -9.76
N GLN A 263 1.25 -17.03 -9.32
CA GLN A 263 1.00 -18.22 -10.12
C GLN A 263 0.31 -17.88 -11.43
N VAL A 264 -0.75 -17.05 -11.38
CA VAL A 264 -1.51 -16.66 -12.57
C VAL A 264 -0.68 -15.81 -13.53
N PHE A 265 0.00 -14.78 -13.05
CA PHE A 265 0.78 -13.88 -13.91
C PHE A 265 2.04 -14.52 -14.50
N ASN A 266 2.57 -15.58 -13.89
CA ASN A 266 3.76 -16.26 -14.41
C ASN A 266 3.46 -17.52 -15.23
N ASN A 267 2.45 -18.31 -14.84
CA ASN A 267 2.34 -19.69 -15.31
C ASN A 267 0.95 -20.04 -15.86
N GLU A 268 -0.07 -19.19 -15.61
CA GLU A 268 -1.45 -19.50 -15.96
C GLU A 268 -2.08 -18.41 -16.85
N LYS A 269 -3.38 -18.18 -16.72
CA LYS A 269 -4.13 -17.23 -17.54
C LYS A 269 -4.90 -16.25 -16.67
N LEU A 270 -4.83 -14.95 -17.00
CA LEU A 270 -5.60 -13.93 -16.31
C LEU A 270 -7.11 -14.21 -16.33
N ALA A 271 -7.63 -14.91 -17.36
CA ALA A 271 -9.02 -15.34 -17.44
C ALA A 271 -9.50 -16.13 -16.22
N TYR A 272 -8.59 -16.82 -15.50
CA TYR A 272 -8.91 -17.57 -14.27
C TYR A 272 -9.24 -16.67 -13.07
N LEU A 273 -8.86 -15.42 -13.11
CA LEU A 273 -9.11 -14.46 -12.03
C LEU A 273 -10.59 -14.07 -11.88
N LYS A 274 -11.47 -14.54 -12.75
CA LYS A 274 -12.91 -14.19 -12.78
C LYS A 274 -13.66 -14.39 -11.44
N ASN A 275 -13.19 -15.32 -10.60
CA ASN A 275 -13.76 -15.61 -9.28
C ASN A 275 -12.69 -15.65 -8.19
N PHE A 276 -11.61 -14.89 -8.38
CA PHE A 276 -10.46 -14.87 -7.49
C PHE A 276 -10.83 -14.35 -6.10
N GLY A 277 -10.44 -15.06 -5.05
CA GLY A 277 -10.80 -14.79 -3.67
C GLY A 277 -11.60 -15.96 -3.07
N GLU A 278 -12.80 -15.74 -2.56
CA GLU A 278 -13.64 -16.79 -1.95
C GLU A 278 -13.90 -17.97 -2.89
N GLY A 279 -14.05 -17.69 -4.20
CA GLY A 279 -14.19 -18.74 -5.21
C GLY A 279 -12.99 -19.68 -5.37
N TRP A 280 -11.83 -19.29 -4.83
CA TRP A 280 -10.60 -20.09 -4.77
C TRP A 280 -10.37 -20.73 -3.40
N GLY A 281 -11.35 -20.64 -2.49
CA GLY A 281 -11.28 -21.17 -1.14
C GLY A 281 -10.45 -20.30 -0.18
N PHE A 282 -10.26 -19.01 -0.50
CA PHE A 282 -9.66 -18.05 0.42
C PHE A 282 -10.67 -17.65 1.50
N MET A 283 -10.19 -16.98 2.56
CA MET A 283 -11.06 -16.55 3.64
C MET A 283 -12.14 -15.56 3.16
N PRO A 284 -13.20 -15.31 3.95
CA PRO A 284 -14.21 -14.31 3.61
C PRO A 284 -13.59 -12.95 3.31
N SER A 285 -14.04 -12.30 2.23
CA SER A 285 -13.53 -11.00 1.77
C SER A 285 -13.50 -9.94 2.88
N SER A 286 -14.48 -9.97 3.79
CA SER A 286 -14.58 -9.04 4.93
C SER A 286 -13.55 -9.29 6.03
N LYS A 287 -12.70 -10.31 5.89
CA LYS A 287 -11.67 -10.71 6.85
C LYS A 287 -10.26 -10.77 6.26
N ALA A 288 -10.16 -10.55 4.96
CA ALA A 288 -8.91 -10.66 4.23
C ALA A 288 -8.21 -9.30 4.10
N ALA A 289 -6.97 -9.20 4.57
CA ALA A 289 -6.03 -8.19 4.13
C ALA A 289 -5.20 -8.78 2.98
N VAL A 290 -5.24 -8.14 1.81
CA VAL A 290 -4.63 -8.68 0.58
C VAL A 290 -3.46 -7.83 0.12
N PHE A 291 -2.49 -8.45 -0.53
CA PHE A 291 -1.29 -7.79 -1.03
C PHE A 291 -0.75 -8.51 -2.26
N VAL A 292 0.10 -7.86 -3.03
CA VAL A 292 0.89 -8.49 -4.09
C VAL A 292 2.21 -9.00 -3.53
N ASP A 293 2.84 -8.21 -2.67
CA ASP A 293 4.04 -8.56 -1.89
C ASP A 293 3.99 -7.90 -0.50
N ASN A 294 4.83 -8.39 0.39
CA ASN A 294 5.21 -7.76 1.63
C ASN A 294 6.73 -7.86 1.82
N HIS A 295 7.25 -7.31 2.91
CA HIS A 295 8.69 -7.25 3.17
C HIS A 295 9.38 -8.62 3.28
N ASP A 296 8.67 -9.68 3.69
CA ASP A 296 9.19 -11.04 3.75
C ASP A 296 9.09 -11.75 2.41
N THR A 297 7.90 -11.73 1.80
CA THR A 297 7.63 -12.48 0.58
C THR A 297 8.38 -11.95 -0.63
N GLU A 298 8.65 -10.63 -0.71
CA GLU A 298 9.50 -10.06 -1.77
C GLU A 298 10.93 -10.60 -1.70
N ARG A 299 11.43 -10.89 -0.49
CA ARG A 299 12.76 -11.42 -0.22
C ARG A 299 12.81 -12.94 -0.24
N GLY A 300 11.75 -13.58 0.20
CA GLY A 300 11.57 -15.03 0.16
C GLY A 300 11.31 -15.58 -1.24
N GLY A 301 10.86 -14.76 -2.17
CA GLY A 301 10.53 -15.17 -3.53
C GLY A 301 9.18 -15.87 -3.67
N ASP A 302 8.33 -15.81 -2.67
CA ASP A 302 7.01 -16.46 -2.67
C ASP A 302 5.98 -15.74 -3.52
N THR A 303 6.16 -14.44 -3.75
CA THR A 303 5.22 -13.56 -4.45
C THR A 303 5.90 -12.82 -5.60
N LEU A 304 5.11 -12.10 -6.41
CA LEU A 304 5.66 -11.07 -7.29
C LEU A 304 6.25 -9.94 -6.45
N ASN A 305 7.18 -9.19 -7.01
CA ASN A 305 7.72 -7.98 -6.39
C ASN A 305 8.17 -6.98 -7.47
N TYR A 306 8.71 -5.83 -7.06
CA TYR A 306 9.13 -4.77 -8.00
C TYR A 306 10.12 -5.23 -9.09
N LYS A 307 10.86 -6.33 -8.89
CA LYS A 307 11.81 -6.88 -9.88
C LYS A 307 11.11 -7.59 -11.04
N ASP A 308 9.83 -7.94 -10.87
CA ASP A 308 9.00 -8.56 -11.91
C ASP A 308 8.42 -7.54 -12.92
N GLY A 309 8.71 -6.25 -12.74
CA GLY A 309 8.34 -5.19 -13.67
C GLY A 309 6.82 -5.10 -13.91
N ALA A 310 6.42 -5.18 -15.18
CA ALA A 310 5.02 -5.00 -15.57
C ALA A 310 4.07 -6.02 -14.93
N LYS A 311 4.51 -7.24 -14.66
CA LYS A 311 3.67 -8.26 -13.98
C LYS A 311 3.28 -7.79 -12.58
N TYR A 312 4.23 -7.26 -11.82
CA TYR A 312 3.98 -6.69 -10.49
C TYR A 312 3.01 -5.52 -10.57
N THR A 313 3.22 -4.63 -11.52
CA THR A 313 2.37 -3.45 -11.72
C THR A 313 0.94 -3.84 -12.09
N LEU A 314 0.76 -4.76 -13.06
CA LEU A 314 -0.56 -5.22 -13.48
C LEU A 314 -1.28 -6.05 -12.41
N ALA A 315 -0.54 -6.85 -11.61
CA ALA A 315 -1.10 -7.55 -10.47
C ALA A 315 -1.61 -6.55 -9.40
N SER A 316 -0.88 -5.45 -9.18
CA SER A 316 -1.32 -4.36 -8.28
C SER A 316 -2.55 -3.63 -8.83
N VAL A 317 -2.61 -3.36 -10.15
CA VAL A 317 -3.80 -2.80 -10.81
C VAL A 317 -5.01 -3.73 -10.62
N PHE A 318 -4.83 -5.04 -10.83
CA PHE A 318 -5.89 -6.02 -10.60
C PHE A 318 -6.34 -6.02 -9.13
N MET A 319 -5.42 -6.13 -8.18
CA MET A 319 -5.73 -6.14 -6.74
C MET A 319 -6.55 -4.92 -6.32
N LEU A 320 -6.17 -3.73 -6.77
CA LEU A 320 -6.86 -2.49 -6.42
C LEU A 320 -8.22 -2.35 -7.13
N ALA A 321 -8.39 -2.99 -8.30
CA ALA A 321 -9.66 -3.00 -9.02
C ALA A 321 -10.64 -4.08 -8.53
N TRP A 322 -10.14 -5.21 -8.02
CA TRP A 322 -10.94 -6.37 -7.66
C TRP A 322 -11.61 -6.21 -6.28
N PRO A 323 -12.91 -6.59 -6.12
CA PRO A 323 -13.67 -6.36 -4.87
C PRO A 323 -13.42 -7.42 -3.79
N TYR A 324 -12.20 -7.86 -3.58
CA TYR A 324 -11.87 -8.84 -2.55
C TYR A 324 -10.85 -8.26 -1.57
N GLY A 325 -11.13 -8.39 -0.28
CA GLY A 325 -10.27 -7.99 0.82
C GLY A 325 -9.99 -6.48 0.90
N SER A 326 -9.12 -6.10 1.81
CA SER A 326 -8.58 -4.75 2.01
C SER A 326 -7.13 -4.71 1.53
N PRO A 327 -6.79 -3.93 0.49
CA PRO A 327 -5.47 -3.98 -0.12
C PRO A 327 -4.37 -3.30 0.69
N ASP A 328 -3.23 -3.97 0.81
CA ASP A 328 -1.96 -3.42 1.26
C ASP A 328 -1.05 -3.21 0.04
N VAL A 329 -0.53 -2.01 -0.11
CA VAL A 329 0.47 -1.66 -1.12
C VAL A 329 1.83 -1.54 -0.44
N HIS A 330 2.69 -2.52 -0.66
CA HIS A 330 4.06 -2.49 -0.15
C HIS A 330 4.88 -1.40 -0.83
N SER A 331 5.71 -0.72 -0.07
CA SER A 331 6.59 0.34 -0.55
C SER A 331 7.93 0.26 0.17
N GLY A 332 8.88 -0.38 -0.48
CA GLY A 332 10.20 -0.69 0.04
C GLY A 332 11.33 -0.02 -0.74
N TYR A 333 12.46 -0.70 -0.77
CA TYR A 333 13.71 -0.24 -1.37
C TYR A 333 14.40 -1.34 -2.19
N GLU A 334 15.36 -0.95 -3.02
CA GLU A 334 16.22 -1.90 -3.75
C GLU A 334 17.11 -2.68 -2.79
N TRP A 335 17.18 -3.97 -3.04
CA TRP A 335 18.07 -4.86 -2.31
C TRP A 335 18.71 -5.90 -3.25
N SER A 336 19.97 -6.24 -2.97
CA SER A 336 20.69 -7.38 -3.55
C SER A 336 21.00 -8.42 -2.47
N ASP A 337 21.24 -7.97 -1.25
CA ASP A 337 21.29 -8.79 -0.05
C ASP A 337 19.91 -8.75 0.63
N LYS A 338 19.29 -9.91 0.84
CA LYS A 338 17.96 -10.04 1.46
C LYS A 338 17.88 -9.49 2.89
N ASP A 339 19.03 -9.42 3.58
CA ASP A 339 19.13 -8.92 4.96
C ASP A 339 19.43 -7.41 5.04
N ALA A 340 19.75 -6.79 3.90
CA ALA A 340 20.11 -5.36 3.87
C ALA A 340 19.00 -4.48 4.47
N GLY A 341 19.39 -3.60 5.38
CA GLY A 341 18.51 -2.57 5.93
C GLY A 341 18.26 -1.42 4.96
N PRO A 342 17.44 -0.45 5.38
CA PRO A 342 16.99 0.62 4.51
C PRO A 342 18.13 1.57 4.12
N PRO A 343 18.11 2.13 2.88
CA PRO A 343 19.00 3.20 2.48
C PRO A 343 18.90 4.40 3.42
N ASP A 344 20.01 5.11 3.63
CA ASP A 344 20.09 6.32 4.47
C ASP A 344 19.46 6.15 5.87
N GLY A 345 19.53 4.92 6.42
CA GLY A 345 18.96 4.57 7.72
C GLY A 345 17.45 4.80 7.82
N GLY A 346 16.73 4.70 6.71
CA GLY A 346 15.28 4.88 6.63
C GLY A 346 14.83 6.30 6.24
N THR A 347 15.76 7.23 5.99
CA THR A 347 15.43 8.58 5.53
C THR A 347 15.10 8.57 4.04
N VAL A 348 13.91 9.03 3.68
CA VAL A 348 13.46 9.14 2.29
C VAL A 348 13.44 10.60 1.88
N ASN A 349 14.48 11.03 1.18
CA ASN A 349 14.59 12.40 0.68
C ASN A 349 13.76 12.61 -0.59
N ALA A 350 13.73 11.61 -1.46
CA ALA A 350 12.91 11.61 -2.68
C ALA A 350 12.61 10.17 -3.11
N CYS A 351 11.40 9.96 -3.61
CA CYS A 351 11.05 8.71 -4.29
C CYS A 351 11.86 8.52 -5.56
N TYR A 352 12.12 7.27 -5.93
CA TYR A 352 12.87 6.85 -7.13
C TYR A 352 14.37 7.23 -7.10
N SER A 353 14.89 7.60 -5.96
CA SER A 353 16.31 7.92 -5.77
C SER A 353 16.86 7.25 -4.53
N GLY A 354 18.20 7.08 -4.46
CA GLY A 354 18.86 6.51 -3.28
C GLY A 354 18.41 5.07 -2.95
N GLY A 355 17.90 4.32 -3.91
CA GLY A 355 17.42 2.94 -3.71
C GLY A 355 15.95 2.82 -3.30
N TRP A 356 15.26 3.89 -2.96
CA TRP A 356 13.84 3.86 -2.61
C TRP A 356 12.95 3.64 -3.82
N LYS A 357 12.05 2.65 -3.77
CA LYS A 357 11.14 2.30 -4.85
C LYS A 357 9.85 3.10 -4.85
N CYS A 358 9.30 3.38 -3.68
CA CYS A 358 8.07 4.13 -3.51
C CYS A 358 6.91 3.61 -4.37
N GLN A 359 6.65 2.31 -4.35
CA GLN A 359 5.61 1.68 -5.17
C GLN A 359 4.23 2.33 -4.96
N HIS A 360 3.95 2.80 -3.74
CA HIS A 360 2.72 3.53 -3.42
C HIS A 360 2.52 4.80 -4.27
N ALA A 361 3.60 5.38 -4.80
CA ALA A 361 3.57 6.60 -5.61
C ALA A 361 3.72 6.31 -7.12
N TRP A 362 3.90 5.06 -7.55
CA TRP A 362 3.89 4.73 -8.97
C TRP A 362 2.52 5.07 -9.56
N ARG A 363 2.50 5.74 -10.70
CA ARG A 363 1.26 6.20 -11.30
C ARG A 363 0.23 5.08 -11.46
N GLU A 364 0.68 3.93 -11.94
CA GLU A 364 -0.16 2.76 -12.20
C GLU A 364 -0.82 2.23 -10.92
N ILE A 365 -0.18 2.42 -9.77
CA ILE A 365 -0.67 1.98 -8.45
C ILE A 365 -1.44 3.11 -7.77
N SER A 366 -0.85 4.30 -7.64
CA SER A 366 -1.46 5.42 -6.92
C SER A 366 -2.80 5.87 -7.53
N SER A 367 -2.90 5.86 -8.87
CA SER A 367 -4.15 6.19 -9.56
C SER A 367 -5.29 5.19 -9.26
N MET A 368 -4.93 3.92 -9.03
CA MET A 368 -5.90 2.88 -8.71
C MET A 368 -6.44 2.95 -7.29
N VAL A 369 -5.80 3.69 -6.39
CA VAL A 369 -6.34 3.96 -5.05
C VAL A 369 -7.63 4.78 -5.16
N GLY A 370 -7.62 5.83 -5.98
CA GLY A 370 -8.84 6.60 -6.30
C GLY A 370 -9.91 5.77 -7.00
N PHE A 371 -9.51 4.86 -7.90
CA PHE A 371 -10.41 3.88 -8.53
C PHE A 371 -11.08 3.00 -7.48
N ARG A 372 -10.30 2.42 -6.56
CA ARG A 372 -10.79 1.57 -5.47
C ARG A 372 -11.82 2.29 -4.60
N ASN A 373 -11.50 3.52 -4.18
CA ASN A 373 -12.40 4.33 -3.36
C ASN A 373 -13.72 4.64 -4.08
N THR A 374 -13.65 4.99 -5.38
CA THR A 374 -14.83 5.27 -6.22
C THR A 374 -15.70 4.03 -6.43
N ALA A 375 -15.07 2.86 -6.58
CA ALA A 375 -15.72 1.60 -6.87
C ALA A 375 -16.15 0.81 -5.61
N ARG A 376 -15.94 1.37 -4.41
CA ARG A 376 -16.22 0.66 -3.16
C ARG A 376 -17.69 0.25 -3.07
N GLY A 377 -17.92 -0.99 -2.65
CA GLY A 377 -19.25 -1.59 -2.52
C GLY A 377 -19.90 -2.03 -3.84
N GLU A 378 -19.32 -1.68 -5.00
CA GLU A 378 -19.86 -2.07 -6.29
C GLU A 378 -19.47 -3.51 -6.66
N SER A 379 -20.41 -4.24 -7.24
CA SER A 379 -20.17 -5.59 -7.74
C SER A 379 -19.40 -5.58 -9.07
N VAL A 380 -18.78 -6.70 -9.42
CA VAL A 380 -18.18 -6.93 -10.74
C VAL A 380 -19.28 -7.00 -11.80
N THR A 381 -19.13 -6.24 -12.87
CA THR A 381 -20.05 -6.19 -14.02
C THR A 381 -19.26 -6.32 -15.32
N ASN A 382 -19.93 -6.68 -16.41
CA ASN A 382 -19.36 -6.65 -17.76
C ASN A 382 -18.00 -7.38 -17.88
N TRP A 383 -17.84 -8.51 -17.16
CA TRP A 383 -16.62 -9.32 -17.29
C TRP A 383 -16.43 -9.78 -18.73
N TRP A 384 -15.24 -9.60 -19.24
CA TRP A 384 -14.76 -10.11 -20.51
C TRP A 384 -13.35 -10.65 -20.37
N ASP A 385 -13.06 -11.72 -21.08
CA ASP A 385 -11.72 -12.25 -21.29
C ASP A 385 -11.58 -12.85 -22.69
N ASN A 386 -10.34 -13.02 -23.16
CA ASN A 386 -10.06 -13.69 -24.44
C ASN A 386 -9.75 -15.20 -24.26
N GLY A 387 -10.00 -15.75 -23.05
CA GLY A 387 -9.58 -17.10 -22.66
C GLY A 387 -8.08 -17.25 -22.39
N GLY A 388 -7.33 -16.16 -22.36
CA GLY A 388 -5.90 -16.04 -22.13
C GLY A 388 -5.56 -14.96 -21.11
N ASN A 389 -4.64 -14.07 -21.47
CA ASN A 389 -4.10 -13.04 -20.58
C ASN A 389 -4.62 -11.63 -20.87
N GLN A 390 -5.81 -11.52 -21.46
CA GLN A 390 -6.53 -10.27 -21.62
C GLN A 390 -7.86 -10.36 -20.89
N ILE A 391 -8.09 -9.46 -19.94
CA ILE A 391 -9.30 -9.38 -19.13
C ILE A 391 -9.83 -7.94 -19.06
N ALA A 392 -11.14 -7.80 -18.85
CA ALA A 392 -11.73 -6.53 -18.53
C ALA A 392 -12.98 -6.72 -17.69
N PHE A 393 -13.27 -5.76 -16.81
CA PHE A 393 -14.48 -5.79 -15.98
C PHE A 393 -14.84 -4.41 -15.46
N GLY A 394 -16.12 -4.23 -15.19
CA GLY A 394 -16.65 -3.07 -14.51
C GLY A 394 -16.81 -3.29 -13.01
N ARG A 395 -16.97 -2.21 -12.29
CA ARG A 395 -17.40 -2.16 -10.89
C ARG A 395 -18.68 -1.34 -10.82
N GLY A 396 -19.83 -2.04 -10.91
CA GLY A 396 -21.14 -1.41 -11.09
C GLY A 396 -21.11 -0.39 -12.23
N SER A 397 -21.71 0.78 -11.98
CA SER A 397 -21.66 1.94 -12.87
C SER A 397 -20.60 2.97 -12.52
N LYS A 398 -19.64 2.63 -11.64
CA LYS A 398 -18.67 3.57 -11.07
C LYS A 398 -17.30 3.53 -11.72
N ALA A 399 -16.88 2.34 -12.16
CA ALA A 399 -15.51 2.17 -12.68
C ALA A 399 -15.42 1.01 -13.67
N TYR A 400 -14.37 1.00 -14.48
CA TYR A 400 -14.07 -0.06 -15.44
C TYR A 400 -12.56 -0.19 -15.64
N VAL A 401 -12.06 -1.42 -15.73
CA VAL A 401 -10.65 -1.71 -15.98
C VAL A 401 -10.51 -2.75 -17.08
N ALA A 402 -9.51 -2.59 -17.95
CA ALA A 402 -9.08 -3.59 -18.92
C ALA A 402 -7.56 -3.78 -18.78
N ILE A 403 -7.10 -5.03 -18.80
CA ILE A 403 -5.70 -5.43 -18.62
C ILE A 403 -5.29 -6.29 -19.81
N ASN A 404 -4.17 -5.95 -20.42
CA ASN A 404 -3.51 -6.76 -21.44
C ASN A 404 -2.15 -7.22 -20.92
N HIS A 405 -2.00 -8.52 -20.72
CA HIS A 405 -0.74 -9.18 -20.36
C HIS A 405 -0.36 -10.21 -21.43
N GLU A 406 -0.41 -9.82 -22.69
CA GLU A 406 0.02 -10.62 -23.85
C GLU A 406 1.10 -9.90 -24.66
N GLY A 407 1.88 -10.64 -25.44
CA GLY A 407 2.97 -10.13 -26.26
C GLY A 407 2.53 -9.30 -27.48
N SER A 408 1.25 -8.98 -27.61
CA SER A 408 0.70 -8.13 -28.68
C SER A 408 -0.30 -7.13 -28.13
N SER A 409 -0.48 -6.01 -28.83
CA SER A 409 -1.49 -5.02 -28.48
C SER A 409 -2.91 -5.52 -28.73
N LEU A 410 -3.86 -5.06 -27.88
CA LEU A 410 -5.28 -5.30 -28.02
C LEU A 410 -5.99 -4.00 -28.41
N THR A 411 -6.67 -3.98 -29.57
CA THR A 411 -7.65 -2.94 -29.88
C THR A 411 -9.05 -3.55 -29.81
N ARG A 412 -9.89 -3.01 -28.92
CA ARG A 412 -11.23 -3.58 -28.69
C ARG A 412 -12.24 -2.52 -28.26
N THR A 413 -13.50 -2.73 -28.70
CA THR A 413 -14.66 -2.03 -28.13
C THR A 413 -15.17 -2.81 -26.94
N PHE A 414 -15.11 -2.18 -25.76
CA PHE A 414 -15.58 -2.76 -24.50
C PHE A 414 -17.00 -2.29 -24.17
N GLN A 415 -17.81 -3.21 -23.62
CA GLN A 415 -19.11 -2.89 -23.03
C GLN A 415 -18.89 -2.55 -21.55
N THR A 416 -19.44 -1.44 -21.09
CA THR A 416 -19.38 -0.99 -19.70
C THR A 416 -20.75 -0.56 -19.18
N SER A 417 -20.91 -0.47 -17.87
CA SER A 417 -22.07 0.15 -17.21
C SER A 417 -21.82 1.61 -16.82
N LEU A 418 -20.69 2.18 -17.21
CA LEU A 418 -20.39 3.59 -16.98
C LEU A 418 -21.38 4.48 -17.73
N PRO A 419 -21.83 5.61 -17.16
CA PRO A 419 -22.60 6.62 -17.89
C PRO A 419 -21.85 7.14 -19.12
N ALA A 420 -22.59 7.44 -20.19
CA ALA A 420 -22.02 8.08 -21.37
C ALA A 420 -21.29 9.40 -21.03
N GLY A 421 -20.24 9.70 -21.77
CA GLY A 421 -19.46 10.92 -21.61
C GLY A 421 -17.96 10.67 -21.66
N ASP A 422 -17.20 11.73 -21.45
CA ASP A 422 -15.75 11.69 -21.50
C ASP A 422 -15.17 11.30 -20.15
N TYR A 423 -14.11 10.49 -20.21
CA TYR A 423 -13.36 9.98 -19.07
C TYR A 423 -11.87 10.17 -19.30
N CYS A 424 -11.13 10.27 -18.23
CA CYS A 424 -9.69 10.11 -18.25
C CYS A 424 -9.32 8.65 -17.96
N ASP A 425 -8.57 8.01 -18.83
CA ASP A 425 -7.85 6.79 -18.49
C ASP A 425 -6.77 7.14 -17.47
N ILE A 426 -6.98 6.75 -16.23
CA ILE A 426 -6.08 7.09 -15.11
C ILE A 426 -4.72 6.39 -15.21
N GLN A 427 -4.61 5.32 -16.02
CA GLN A 427 -3.34 4.62 -16.26
C GLN A 427 -2.45 5.39 -17.24
N SER A 428 -3.00 5.84 -18.37
CA SER A 428 -2.23 6.52 -19.41
C SER A 428 -2.36 8.06 -19.40
N GLY A 429 -3.43 8.60 -18.77
CA GLY A 429 -3.77 10.03 -18.83
C GLY A 429 -4.39 10.45 -20.16
N LYS A 430 -4.88 9.52 -20.97
CA LYS A 430 -5.55 9.81 -22.25
C LYS A 430 -7.06 9.88 -22.09
N GLY A 431 -7.70 10.73 -22.89
CA GLY A 431 -9.16 10.82 -22.96
C GLY A 431 -9.76 9.56 -23.58
N VAL A 432 -10.89 9.12 -23.04
CA VAL A 432 -11.69 8.00 -23.54
C VAL A 432 -13.15 8.41 -23.48
N THR A 433 -13.90 8.29 -24.58
CA THR A 433 -15.32 8.58 -24.65
C THR A 433 -16.14 7.30 -24.55
N VAL A 434 -17.06 7.23 -23.60
CA VAL A 434 -18.09 6.19 -23.48
C VAL A 434 -19.34 6.69 -24.23
N ASP A 435 -19.79 5.93 -25.22
CA ASP A 435 -20.95 6.27 -26.04
C ASP A 435 -22.29 6.11 -25.30
N GLY A 436 -23.39 6.55 -25.93
CA GLY A 436 -24.75 6.44 -25.38
C GLY A 436 -25.23 5.00 -25.17
N SER A 437 -24.55 4.00 -25.72
CA SER A 437 -24.79 2.56 -25.52
C SER A 437 -23.91 1.95 -24.44
N GLY A 438 -23.12 2.76 -23.72
CA GLY A 438 -22.19 2.32 -22.69
C GLY A 438 -20.96 1.61 -23.24
N ARG A 439 -20.46 1.98 -24.44
CA ARG A 439 -19.30 1.35 -25.07
C ARG A 439 -18.18 2.36 -25.28
N PHE A 440 -16.95 1.88 -25.20
CA PHE A 440 -15.77 2.64 -25.60
C PHE A 440 -14.77 1.73 -26.32
N THR A 441 -13.98 2.31 -27.22
CA THR A 441 -12.88 1.61 -27.90
C THR A 441 -11.56 2.07 -27.32
N ALA A 442 -10.70 1.12 -26.95
CA ALA A 442 -9.36 1.40 -26.49
C ALA A 442 -8.34 0.46 -27.13
N THR A 443 -7.11 0.96 -27.26
CA THR A 443 -5.92 0.16 -27.64
C THR A 443 -5.01 0.05 -26.45
N LEU A 444 -4.84 -1.17 -25.92
CA LEU A 444 -3.92 -1.51 -24.87
C LEU A 444 -2.63 -2.04 -25.50
N GLY A 445 -1.49 -1.46 -25.16
CA GLY A 445 -0.17 -2.01 -25.52
C GLY A 445 0.12 -3.33 -24.81
N VAL A 446 1.28 -3.92 -25.11
CA VAL A 446 1.81 -5.06 -24.36
C VAL A 446 2.00 -4.67 -22.90
N ASP A 447 1.57 -5.52 -21.99
CA ASP A 447 1.69 -5.31 -20.54
C ASP A 447 1.17 -3.94 -20.05
N THR A 448 -0.01 -3.55 -20.50
CA THR A 448 -0.66 -2.29 -20.09
C THR A 448 -2.10 -2.50 -19.62
N ALA A 449 -2.62 -1.49 -18.93
CA ALA A 449 -4.01 -1.41 -18.52
C ALA A 449 -4.64 -0.09 -18.95
N VAL A 450 -5.97 -0.09 -19.02
CA VAL A 450 -6.84 1.09 -19.13
C VAL A 450 -7.78 1.06 -17.93
N ALA A 451 -7.93 2.18 -17.23
CA ALA A 451 -8.83 2.26 -16.09
C ALA A 451 -9.62 3.58 -16.08
N LEU A 452 -10.95 3.46 -16.05
CA LEU A 452 -11.90 4.57 -16.08
C LEU A 452 -12.71 4.60 -14.80
N GLN A 453 -13.01 5.80 -14.28
CA GLN A 453 -13.89 5.98 -13.12
C GLN A 453 -14.71 7.27 -13.23
N VAL A 454 -15.89 7.30 -12.61
CA VAL A 454 -16.81 8.44 -12.72
C VAL A 454 -16.25 9.75 -12.16
N ASN A 455 -15.27 9.69 -11.27
CA ASN A 455 -14.63 10.86 -10.67
C ASN A 455 -13.41 11.37 -11.48
N ALA A 456 -13.04 10.70 -12.59
CA ALA A 456 -11.96 11.11 -13.48
C ALA A 456 -12.54 11.44 -14.87
N ARG A 457 -13.22 12.60 -14.97
CA ARG A 457 -13.86 13.07 -16.22
C ARG A 457 -12.93 13.91 -17.08
N THR A 458 -11.94 14.51 -16.48
CA THR A 458 -10.92 15.32 -17.17
C THR A 458 -9.55 14.76 -16.86
N CYS A 459 -8.72 14.58 -17.88
CA CYS A 459 -7.34 14.20 -17.68
C CYS A 459 -6.52 15.41 -17.21
N ALA A 460 -5.93 15.30 -16.02
CA ALA A 460 -4.89 16.24 -15.63
C ALA A 460 -3.68 15.99 -16.58
N GLY A 461 -3.58 16.79 -17.66
CA GLY A 461 -2.47 16.75 -18.60
C GLY A 461 -2.61 15.82 -19.80
N GLY A 462 -3.81 15.34 -20.17
CA GLY A 462 -4.02 14.49 -21.35
C GLY A 462 -5.19 14.97 -22.20
N GLY A 463 -4.94 15.66 -23.29
CA GLY A 463 -5.97 16.13 -24.22
C GLY A 463 -6.67 14.99 -24.94
N THR A 464 -8.02 15.04 -24.99
CA THR A 464 -8.80 14.54 -26.13
C THR A 464 -8.27 15.26 -27.38
N THR A 465 -8.21 14.54 -28.49
CA THR A 465 -8.06 15.15 -29.82
C THR A 465 -9.31 15.93 -30.17
N ASP A 466 -9.49 17.09 -29.55
CA ASP A 466 -10.36 18.13 -30.01
C ASP A 466 -9.51 19.39 -30.22
N PRO A 467 -9.53 20.03 -31.39
CA PRO A 467 -8.60 21.13 -31.72
C PRO A 467 -8.94 22.44 -30.99
N GLY A 468 -9.17 22.41 -29.66
CA GLY A 468 -9.62 23.61 -28.95
C GLY A 468 -9.28 23.75 -27.47
N SER A 469 -8.72 22.73 -26.79
CA SER A 469 -8.39 22.83 -25.35
C SER A 469 -6.94 22.40 -25.09
N GLY A 470 -6.01 23.28 -25.32
CA GLY A 470 -4.60 23.10 -25.02
C GLY A 470 -4.32 23.10 -23.51
N THR A 471 -3.68 22.03 -22.98
CA THR A 471 -3.04 22.09 -21.67
C THR A 471 -2.05 23.24 -21.63
N SER A 472 -2.16 24.12 -20.64
CA SER A 472 -1.20 25.22 -20.47
C SER A 472 0.13 24.70 -19.92
N GLY A 473 1.24 25.26 -20.39
CA GLY A 473 2.57 24.84 -19.96
C GLY A 473 3.67 25.37 -20.87
N ALA A 474 4.81 24.67 -20.94
CA ALA A 474 5.90 24.98 -21.85
C ALA A 474 6.40 23.72 -22.55
N SER A 475 6.64 23.81 -23.85
CA SER A 475 7.31 22.80 -24.68
C SER A 475 8.75 23.26 -24.90
N PHE A 476 9.68 22.65 -24.21
CA PHE A 476 11.11 22.91 -24.34
C PHE A 476 11.69 22.10 -25.50
N GLY A 477 12.62 22.71 -26.23
CA GLY A 477 13.37 22.03 -27.26
C GLY A 477 14.69 22.74 -27.51
N VAL A 478 15.80 22.15 -27.11
CA VAL A 478 17.13 22.76 -27.27
C VAL A 478 18.03 21.91 -28.18
N ASN A 479 18.62 22.56 -29.17
CA ASN A 479 19.68 21.98 -29.98
C ASN A 479 20.99 22.01 -29.21
N ALA A 480 21.47 20.84 -28.77
CA ALA A 480 22.68 20.69 -27.97
C ALA A 480 23.42 19.41 -28.33
N THR A 481 24.67 19.51 -28.76
CA THR A 481 25.55 18.35 -28.91
C THR A 481 26.14 17.95 -27.58
N THR A 482 26.19 16.65 -27.30
CA THR A 482 26.71 16.07 -26.05
C THR A 482 27.75 14.99 -26.36
N GLN A 483 28.60 14.71 -25.37
CA GLN A 483 29.49 13.54 -25.39
C GLN A 483 28.76 12.31 -24.83
N LEU A 484 29.29 11.12 -25.13
CA LEU A 484 28.71 9.88 -24.58
C LEU A 484 28.63 9.94 -23.04
N GLY A 485 27.45 9.65 -22.50
CA GLY A 485 27.18 9.71 -21.08
C GLY A 485 26.68 11.07 -20.58
N GLN A 486 26.64 12.11 -21.42
CA GLN A 486 26.07 13.41 -21.06
C GLN A 486 24.60 13.50 -21.48
N ASN A 487 23.78 14.16 -20.65
CA ASN A 487 22.38 14.44 -20.92
C ASN A 487 22.06 15.92 -20.67
N ILE A 488 21.04 16.44 -21.34
CA ILE A 488 20.54 17.80 -21.17
C ILE A 488 19.36 17.81 -20.22
N TYR A 489 19.33 18.84 -19.36
CA TYR A 489 18.28 19.09 -18.36
C TYR A 489 17.84 20.54 -18.44
N VAL A 490 16.64 20.84 -17.95
CA VAL A 490 16.13 22.19 -17.73
C VAL A 490 15.77 22.39 -16.26
N THR A 491 16.04 23.59 -15.73
CA THR A 491 15.59 24.02 -14.41
C THR A 491 15.19 25.50 -14.46
N GLY A 492 14.44 25.97 -13.48
CA GLY A 492 13.95 27.35 -13.45
C GLY A 492 13.37 27.74 -12.10
N ASN A 493 12.80 28.95 -12.04
CA ASN A 493 12.27 29.57 -10.80
C ASN A 493 10.89 29.05 -10.38
N GLN A 494 10.27 28.14 -11.13
CA GLN A 494 8.99 27.53 -10.77
C GLN A 494 9.21 26.15 -10.15
N SER A 495 8.31 25.74 -9.26
CA SER A 495 8.35 24.39 -8.65
C SER A 495 8.30 23.28 -9.70
N ALA A 496 7.51 23.47 -10.76
CA ALA A 496 7.45 22.58 -11.92
C ALA A 496 8.79 22.47 -12.68
N LEU A 497 9.71 23.39 -12.48
CA LEU A 497 11.07 23.40 -13.07
C LEU A 497 12.16 23.15 -12.01
N GLY A 498 11.81 22.71 -10.80
CA GLY A 498 12.75 22.32 -9.75
C GLY A 498 13.40 23.47 -8.99
N ASN A 499 12.86 24.72 -9.05
CA ASN A 499 13.29 25.89 -8.25
C ASN A 499 14.81 26.12 -8.26
N TRP A 500 15.43 26.08 -9.43
CA TRP A 500 16.88 26.21 -9.63
C TRP A 500 17.75 25.13 -8.99
N ASN A 501 17.14 24.09 -8.41
CA ASN A 501 17.88 22.99 -7.82
C ASN A 501 18.35 22.04 -8.93
N THR A 502 19.66 21.92 -9.09
CA THR A 502 20.24 21.03 -10.11
C THR A 502 19.87 19.55 -9.87
N GLY A 503 19.68 19.14 -8.62
CA GLY A 503 19.21 17.80 -8.26
C GLY A 503 17.81 17.49 -8.78
N SER A 504 16.95 18.52 -8.83
CA SER A 504 15.55 18.45 -9.29
C SER A 504 15.38 18.92 -10.74
N ALA A 505 16.46 19.18 -11.47
CA ALA A 505 16.41 19.58 -12.89
C ALA A 505 15.83 18.45 -13.76
N LEU A 506 14.93 18.79 -14.65
CA LEU A 506 14.17 17.86 -15.48
C LEU A 506 15.01 17.43 -16.70
N LYS A 507 15.15 16.12 -16.92
CA LYS A 507 15.87 15.56 -18.04
C LYS A 507 15.06 15.69 -19.34
N LEU A 508 15.68 16.14 -20.43
CA LEU A 508 15.08 16.18 -21.75
C LEU A 508 15.30 14.84 -22.48
N ASP A 509 14.35 14.51 -23.35
CA ASP A 509 14.39 13.32 -24.21
C ASP A 509 15.33 13.54 -25.42
N PRO A 510 16.32 12.66 -25.63
CA PRO A 510 17.24 12.72 -26.77
C PRO A 510 16.69 12.09 -28.07
N ALA A 511 15.46 11.61 -28.12
CA ALA A 511 14.92 10.85 -29.27
C ALA A 511 15.07 11.58 -30.63
N THR A 512 15.16 12.91 -30.62
CA THR A 512 15.38 13.74 -31.80
C THR A 512 16.75 14.41 -31.84
N TYR A 513 17.77 13.77 -31.24
CA TYR A 513 19.14 14.29 -31.21
C TYR A 513 19.58 14.87 -32.53
N PRO A 514 20.26 16.05 -32.58
CA PRO A 514 20.77 16.84 -31.44
C PRO A 514 19.74 17.76 -30.75
N VAL A 515 18.48 17.67 -31.10
CA VAL A 515 17.40 18.42 -30.44
C VAL A 515 16.83 17.58 -29.30
N TRP A 516 16.97 18.10 -28.08
CA TRP A 516 16.45 17.51 -26.84
C TRP A 516 15.11 18.15 -26.50
N LYS A 517 14.08 17.36 -26.15
CA LYS A 517 12.71 17.85 -25.96
C LYS A 517 12.13 17.45 -24.59
N LEU A 518 11.24 18.31 -24.07
CA LEU A 518 10.48 18.05 -22.87
C LEU A 518 9.24 18.95 -22.82
N ASP A 519 8.10 18.40 -22.45
CA ASP A 519 6.89 19.15 -22.13
C ASP A 519 6.71 19.22 -20.61
N VAL A 520 6.44 20.44 -20.09
CA VAL A 520 6.21 20.69 -18.66
C VAL A 520 4.90 21.45 -18.49
N ASP A 521 4.00 20.93 -17.68
CA ASP A 521 2.72 21.57 -17.37
C ASP A 521 2.92 22.69 -16.33
N MET A 522 2.35 23.85 -16.63
CA MET A 522 2.33 25.01 -15.73
C MET A 522 1.02 25.78 -15.93
N PRO A 523 0.48 26.46 -14.89
CA PRO A 523 -0.74 27.25 -15.02
C PRO A 523 -0.63 28.32 -16.11
N ALA A 524 -1.73 28.55 -16.84
CA ALA A 524 -1.83 29.63 -17.80
C ALA A 524 -1.49 30.98 -17.15
N GLY A 525 -0.78 31.86 -17.88
CA GLY A 525 -0.33 33.15 -17.40
C GLY A 525 0.91 33.10 -16.50
N THR A 526 1.46 31.93 -16.17
CA THR A 526 2.68 31.81 -15.38
C THR A 526 3.88 32.37 -16.16
N SER A 527 4.50 33.44 -15.64
CA SER A 527 5.80 33.92 -16.11
C SER A 527 6.91 33.21 -15.35
N PHE A 528 7.91 32.73 -16.07
CA PHE A 528 8.98 31.94 -15.48
C PHE A 528 10.33 32.21 -16.13
N GLU A 529 11.38 31.98 -15.36
CA GLU A 529 12.77 31.94 -15.83
C GLU A 529 13.25 30.49 -15.87
N TYR A 530 14.07 30.18 -16.85
CA TYR A 530 14.66 28.84 -17.01
C TYR A 530 16.06 28.88 -17.61
N LYS A 531 16.78 27.76 -17.45
CA LYS A 531 18.11 27.58 -18.03
C LYS A 531 18.37 26.11 -18.26
N TYR A 532 19.12 25.82 -19.31
CA TYR A 532 19.57 24.45 -19.56
C TYR A 532 20.87 24.14 -18.84
N LEU A 533 21.03 22.89 -18.45
CA LEU A 533 22.27 22.36 -17.88
C LEU A 533 22.57 20.98 -18.45
N ARG A 534 23.84 20.64 -18.50
CA ARG A 534 24.36 19.34 -18.91
C ARG A 534 24.85 18.60 -17.69
N LYS A 535 24.50 17.33 -17.56
CA LYS A 535 25.08 16.45 -16.53
C LYS A 535 25.80 15.30 -17.22
N ASP A 536 26.99 14.96 -16.75
CA ASP A 536 27.72 13.78 -17.19
C ASP A 536 27.34 12.53 -16.36
N ALA A 537 27.97 11.38 -16.69
CA ALA A 537 27.72 10.12 -16.00
C ALA A 537 28.14 10.13 -14.51
N SER A 538 28.99 11.07 -14.10
CA SER A 538 29.41 11.27 -12.72
C SER A 538 28.55 12.28 -11.95
N GLY A 539 27.53 12.86 -12.62
CA GLY A 539 26.64 13.86 -12.04
C GLY A 539 27.21 15.29 -12.03
N ASN A 540 28.38 15.53 -12.63
CA ASN A 540 28.93 16.88 -12.75
C ASN A 540 28.02 17.75 -13.62
N VAL A 541 27.77 18.98 -13.15
CA VAL A 541 26.84 19.93 -13.79
C VAL A 541 27.61 21.01 -14.54
N THR A 542 27.24 21.21 -15.82
CA THR A 542 27.67 22.35 -16.62
C THR A 542 26.45 23.16 -17.03
N TRP A 543 26.40 24.43 -16.67
CA TRP A 543 25.34 25.35 -17.07
C TRP A 543 25.59 25.92 -18.46
N GLU A 544 24.53 26.15 -19.25
CA GLU A 544 24.69 27.01 -20.42
C GLU A 544 25.10 28.42 -20.02
N SER A 545 25.80 29.15 -20.87
CA SER A 545 26.26 30.53 -20.59
C SER A 545 25.14 31.57 -20.69
N GLY A 546 25.45 32.84 -20.38
CA GLY A 546 24.54 33.97 -20.51
C GLY A 546 23.47 34.08 -19.41
N ALA A 547 22.54 34.99 -19.58
CA ALA A 547 21.43 35.24 -18.65
C ALA A 547 20.40 34.10 -18.68
N ASN A 548 19.56 34.02 -17.64
CA ASN A 548 18.39 33.14 -17.63
C ASN A 548 17.48 33.45 -18.83
N ARG A 549 16.85 32.42 -19.37
CA ARG A 549 15.79 32.57 -20.37
C ARG A 549 14.49 32.87 -19.68
N THR A 550 13.60 33.60 -20.32
CA THR A 550 12.28 33.95 -19.78
C THR A 550 11.18 33.53 -20.74
N ALA A 551 10.06 33.09 -20.22
CA ALA A 551 8.86 32.81 -20.98
C ALA A 551 7.61 33.03 -20.12
N THR A 552 6.46 33.12 -20.79
CA THR A 552 5.15 33.16 -20.13
C THR A 552 4.27 32.09 -20.76
N VAL A 553 3.60 31.30 -19.93
CA VAL A 553 2.60 30.33 -20.39
C VAL A 553 1.42 31.08 -20.96
N PRO A 554 1.00 30.83 -22.21
CA PRO A 554 -0.14 31.51 -22.81
C PRO A 554 -1.45 31.18 -22.06
N SER A 555 -2.48 31.99 -22.27
CA SER A 555 -3.82 31.76 -21.69
C SER A 555 -4.47 30.46 -22.13
N SER A 556 -4.00 29.89 -23.26
CA SER A 556 -4.38 28.56 -23.75
C SER A 556 -3.18 27.94 -24.48
N GLY A 557 -3.00 26.62 -24.36
CA GLY A 557 -1.89 25.88 -24.97
C GLY A 557 -0.55 26.07 -24.25
N ARG A 558 0.56 25.75 -24.94
CA ARG A 558 1.92 25.75 -24.39
C ARG A 558 2.77 26.86 -24.96
N ALA A 559 3.62 27.45 -24.13
CA ALA A 559 4.72 28.29 -24.61
C ALA A 559 5.67 27.43 -25.45
N THR A 560 5.83 27.75 -26.74
CA THR A 560 6.68 26.98 -27.65
C THR A 560 8.12 27.47 -27.55
N LEU A 561 8.99 26.69 -26.91
CA LEU A 561 10.41 26.99 -26.67
C LEU A 561 11.30 25.97 -27.41
N THR A 562 10.84 25.50 -28.57
CA THR A 562 11.46 24.39 -29.31
C THR A 562 12.58 24.84 -30.26
N GLY A 563 12.86 26.14 -30.33
CA GLY A 563 13.93 26.74 -31.15
C GLY A 563 15.19 27.11 -30.38
N ASP A 564 15.31 26.72 -29.14
CA ASP A 564 16.47 27.04 -28.33
C ASP A 564 17.72 26.34 -28.80
N VAL A 565 18.86 27.00 -28.62
CA VAL A 565 20.19 26.47 -28.91
C VAL A 565 21.03 26.58 -27.64
N TRP A 566 21.82 25.54 -27.33
CA TRP A 566 22.77 25.57 -26.24
C TRP A 566 23.74 26.75 -26.36
N ARG A 567 23.83 27.53 -25.30
CA ARG A 567 24.76 28.68 -25.23
C ARG A 567 26.06 28.23 -24.55
N SER A 568 27.18 28.28 -25.31
CA SER A 568 28.53 27.87 -24.86
C SER A 568 29.20 28.95 -24.03
#